data_b1f8e5995c9c47e9121a1f6c04c4af13
#
_entry.id   b1f8e5995c9c47e9121a1f6c04c4af13
#
_cell.length_a   1.000
_cell.length_b   1.000
_cell.length_c   1.000
_cell.angle_alpha   90.00
_cell.angle_beta   90.00
_cell.angle_gamma   90.00
#
_symmetry.space_group_name_H-M   'P 1'
#
loop_
_entity.id
_entity.type
_entity.pdbx_description
1 polymer ?
#
loop_
_entity_poly.entity_id
_entity_poly.type
_entity_poly.pdbx_seq_one_letter_code
_entity_poly.pdbx_strand_id
1 'polypeptide(L)'
;MKMFPDIIPVFPLSGVIYFPKTNLPLNIFEKRYLDLVNDAFKKDKFMGMVQSKKENNAVYKIGCLGKISDYQKSKDGRILINLTGVSRFKILKEVSNNKLYREFHVDYKDFDQDIESLNDKVDSGNLMEKAKPFFKRSGLLLNWNEFEKLDNIQKINTLSMIAPITNEEKQKLLEAVSLESKVETLESIISFYLHETGLNNQTLQ
;
A
#
# COMPACT_ATOMS: atom_id res chain seq x y z
N MET A 1 -20.21 17.31 -2.37
CA MET A 1 -19.58 16.73 -3.59
C MET A 1 -18.76 15.54 -3.09
N LYS A 2 -18.96 14.31 -3.63
CA LYS A 2 -18.14 13.16 -3.19
C LYS A 2 -16.70 13.38 -3.65
N MET A 3 -15.74 13.20 -2.77
CA MET A 3 -14.33 13.43 -3.07
C MET A 3 -13.75 12.32 -3.97
N PHE A 4 -14.24 11.07 -3.81
CA PHE A 4 -13.79 9.89 -4.57
C PHE A 4 -14.96 9.12 -5.17
N PRO A 5 -14.74 8.34 -6.26
CA PRO A 5 -15.78 7.54 -6.91
C PRO A 5 -16.21 6.34 -6.04
N ASP A 6 -17.51 6.01 -6.06
CA ASP A 6 -18.06 4.83 -5.35
C ASP A 6 -17.83 3.52 -6.09
N ILE A 7 -17.55 3.58 -7.39
CA ILE A 7 -17.20 2.43 -8.23
C ILE A 7 -15.83 2.69 -8.80
N ILE A 8 -14.89 1.80 -8.53
CA ILE A 8 -13.51 1.93 -8.99
C ILE A 8 -13.06 0.68 -9.74
N PRO A 9 -12.23 0.84 -10.80
CA PRO A 9 -11.48 -0.26 -11.36
C PRO A 9 -10.41 -0.71 -10.36
N VAL A 10 -10.25 -2.03 -10.19
CA VAL A 10 -9.34 -2.58 -9.20
C VAL A 10 -8.30 -3.47 -9.86
N PHE A 11 -7.05 -3.28 -9.46
CA PHE A 11 -5.90 -4.08 -9.83
C PHE A 11 -5.54 -5.02 -8.66
N PRO A 12 -5.92 -6.31 -8.73
CA PRO A 12 -5.48 -7.30 -7.77
C PRO A 12 -3.99 -7.63 -8.01
N LEU A 13 -3.18 -7.54 -6.97
CA LEU A 13 -1.76 -7.88 -7.06
C LEU A 13 -1.33 -8.68 -5.84
N SER A 14 -0.54 -9.74 -6.06
CA SER A 14 0.07 -10.49 -4.95
C SER A 14 1.45 -9.90 -4.64
N GLY A 15 1.76 -9.79 -3.36
CA GLY A 15 3.12 -9.45 -2.90
C GLY A 15 3.44 -7.97 -2.85
N VAL A 16 2.58 -7.09 -3.34
CA VAL A 16 2.74 -5.65 -3.22
C VAL A 16 1.52 -5.05 -2.51
N ILE A 17 1.76 -4.42 -1.40
CA ILE A 17 0.75 -3.66 -0.66
C ILE A 17 1.20 -2.21 -0.61
N TYR A 18 0.25 -1.34 -0.85
CA TYR A 18 0.47 0.06 -1.13
C TYR A 18 -0.41 0.92 -0.21
N PHE A 19 0.12 2.05 0.22
CA PHE A 19 -0.47 2.86 1.28
C PHE A 19 -0.76 4.30 0.81
N PRO A 20 -1.67 5.03 1.47
CA PRO A 20 -1.88 6.46 1.23
C PRO A 20 -0.59 7.26 1.38
N LYS A 21 -0.46 8.33 0.61
CA LYS A 21 0.70 9.24 0.57
C LYS A 21 2.03 8.55 0.19
N THR A 22 1.98 7.34 -0.38
CA THR A 22 3.15 6.67 -0.97
C THR A 22 3.03 6.63 -2.50
N ASN A 23 4.14 6.34 -3.17
CA ASN A 23 4.20 6.21 -4.62
C ASN A 23 4.57 4.80 -5.01
N LEU A 24 3.91 4.29 -6.05
CA LEU A 24 4.16 2.96 -6.58
C LEU A 24 4.32 3.02 -8.09
N PRO A 25 5.55 2.86 -8.62
CA PRO A 25 5.76 2.70 -10.05
C PRO A 25 5.30 1.31 -10.50
N LEU A 26 4.50 1.26 -11.56
CA LEU A 26 3.98 0.03 -12.14
C LEU A 26 4.31 -0.05 -13.63
N ASN A 27 4.74 -1.23 -14.07
CA ASN A 27 4.92 -1.56 -15.48
C ASN A 27 3.77 -2.49 -15.92
N ILE A 28 2.84 -1.95 -16.70
CA ILE A 28 1.61 -2.62 -17.10
C ILE A 28 1.79 -3.22 -18.50
N PHE A 29 1.58 -4.52 -18.62
CA PHE A 29 1.74 -5.26 -19.88
C PHE A 29 0.61 -6.25 -20.16
N GLU A 30 -0.13 -6.71 -19.14
CA GLU A 30 -1.29 -7.59 -19.34
C GLU A 30 -2.45 -6.81 -19.94
N LYS A 31 -3.09 -7.37 -20.98
CA LYS A 31 -4.19 -6.71 -21.73
C LYS A 31 -5.29 -6.16 -20.82
N ARG A 32 -5.75 -6.96 -19.83
CA ARG A 32 -6.80 -6.53 -18.89
C ARG A 32 -6.41 -5.28 -18.09
N TYR A 33 -5.14 -5.12 -17.75
CA TYR A 33 -4.66 -3.97 -16.98
C TYR A 33 -4.26 -2.79 -17.87
N LEU A 34 -3.86 -3.04 -19.12
CA LEU A 34 -3.74 -1.99 -20.12
C LEU A 34 -5.11 -1.32 -20.36
N ASP A 35 -6.18 -2.12 -20.48
CA ASP A 35 -7.54 -1.61 -20.64
C ASP A 35 -7.99 -0.83 -19.39
N LEU A 36 -7.72 -1.37 -18.18
CA LEU A 36 -8.01 -0.70 -16.91
C LEU A 36 -7.36 0.69 -16.83
N VAL A 37 -6.05 0.75 -17.06
CA VAL A 37 -5.28 2.00 -16.95
C VAL A 37 -5.71 3.01 -17.99
N ASN A 38 -5.95 2.57 -19.23
CA ASN A 38 -6.43 3.46 -20.30
C ASN A 38 -7.83 4.02 -19.98
N ASP A 39 -8.72 3.22 -19.41
CA ASP A 39 -10.05 3.66 -19.05
C ASP A 39 -10.02 4.59 -17.83
N ALA A 40 -9.21 4.28 -16.82
CA ALA A 40 -9.01 5.15 -15.67
C ALA A 40 -8.41 6.50 -16.08
N PHE A 41 -7.42 6.48 -16.98
CA PHE A 41 -6.75 7.70 -17.45
C PHE A 41 -7.66 8.65 -18.21
N LYS A 42 -8.68 8.13 -18.93
CA LYS A 42 -9.70 8.92 -19.64
C LYS A 42 -10.74 9.56 -18.73
N LYS A 43 -10.83 9.11 -17.46
CA LYS A 43 -11.79 9.60 -16.46
C LYS A 43 -11.10 10.50 -15.44
N ASP A 44 -11.17 10.11 -14.19
CA ASP A 44 -10.65 10.83 -13.02
C ASP A 44 -9.25 10.36 -12.59
N LYS A 45 -8.68 9.40 -13.33
CA LYS A 45 -7.37 8.78 -13.11
C LYS A 45 -7.25 7.97 -11.82
N PHE A 46 -8.37 7.54 -11.24
CA PHE A 46 -8.37 6.69 -10.05
C PHE A 46 -8.40 5.21 -10.41
N MET A 47 -7.63 4.43 -9.66
CA MET A 47 -7.70 2.98 -9.65
C MET A 47 -7.39 2.45 -8.25
N GLY A 48 -8.02 1.37 -7.85
CA GLY A 48 -7.77 0.69 -6.59
C GLY A 48 -6.74 -0.41 -6.75
N MET A 49 -5.93 -0.62 -5.71
CA MET A 49 -5.10 -1.82 -5.57
C MET A 49 -5.55 -2.62 -4.36
N VAL A 50 -5.65 -3.92 -4.52
CA VAL A 50 -5.97 -4.88 -3.46
C VAL A 50 -5.03 -6.06 -3.51
N GLN A 51 -4.75 -6.65 -2.37
CA GLN A 51 -4.00 -7.89 -2.32
C GLN A 51 -4.88 -9.06 -2.75
N SER A 52 -4.36 -9.91 -3.65
CA SER A 52 -4.97 -11.18 -4.01
C SER A 52 -4.77 -12.20 -2.90
N LYS A 53 -5.80 -13.00 -2.63
CA LYS A 53 -5.68 -14.20 -1.80
C LYS A 53 -5.19 -15.36 -2.65
N LYS A 54 -4.49 -16.32 -2.03
CA LYS A 54 -3.95 -17.49 -2.75
C LYS A 54 -5.02 -18.39 -3.35
N GLU A 55 -6.27 -18.31 -2.85
CA GLU A 55 -7.36 -19.17 -3.23
C GLU A 55 -8.43 -18.42 -4.03
N ASN A 56 -8.94 -19.06 -5.10
CA ASN A 56 -10.17 -18.71 -5.83
C ASN A 56 -10.28 -17.28 -6.40
N ASN A 57 -9.18 -16.65 -6.81
CA ASN A 57 -9.20 -15.27 -7.31
C ASN A 57 -9.83 -14.26 -6.31
N ALA A 58 -9.94 -14.66 -5.03
CA ALA A 58 -10.46 -13.79 -3.99
C ALA A 58 -9.46 -12.67 -3.69
N VAL A 59 -10.00 -11.54 -3.24
CA VAL A 59 -9.21 -10.38 -2.83
C VAL A 59 -9.48 -10.04 -1.38
N TYR A 60 -8.55 -9.34 -0.74
CA TYR A 60 -8.81 -8.75 0.57
C TYR A 60 -9.80 -7.60 0.43
N LYS A 61 -10.57 -7.35 1.50
CA LYS A 61 -11.64 -6.34 1.46
C LYS A 61 -11.12 -4.91 1.56
N ILE A 62 -9.96 -4.73 2.18
CA ILE A 62 -9.34 -3.41 2.31
C ILE A 62 -8.23 -3.29 1.28
N GLY A 63 -8.27 -2.19 0.53
CA GLY A 63 -7.27 -1.80 -0.46
C GLY A 63 -6.93 -0.32 -0.35
N CYS A 64 -6.08 0.14 -1.26
CA CYS A 64 -5.72 1.55 -1.36
C CYS A 64 -6.07 2.09 -2.74
N LEU A 65 -6.80 3.21 -2.76
CA LEU A 65 -7.10 4.01 -3.94
C LEU A 65 -5.87 4.81 -4.30
N GLY A 66 -5.48 4.77 -5.56
CA GLY A 66 -4.42 5.58 -6.10
C GLY A 66 -4.87 6.44 -7.24
N LYS A 67 -4.19 7.57 -7.41
CA LYS A 67 -4.32 8.44 -8.57
C LYS A 67 -3.11 8.26 -9.47
N ILE A 68 -3.35 8.04 -10.76
CA ILE A 68 -2.28 7.97 -11.76
C ILE A 68 -1.68 9.37 -11.92
N SER A 69 -0.43 9.55 -11.43
CA SER A 69 0.32 10.83 -11.48
C SER A 69 1.19 10.94 -12.71
N ASP A 70 1.74 9.82 -13.19
CA ASP A 70 2.52 9.74 -14.43
C ASP A 70 1.98 8.66 -15.34
N TYR A 71 2.10 8.85 -16.65
CA TYR A 71 1.69 7.89 -17.66
C TYR A 71 2.63 7.98 -18.85
N GLN A 72 3.30 6.88 -19.16
CA GLN A 72 4.19 6.76 -20.31
C GLN A 72 3.92 5.46 -21.06
N LYS A 73 3.57 5.57 -22.35
CA LYS A 73 3.41 4.41 -23.22
C LYS A 73 4.70 4.08 -23.93
N SER A 74 5.18 2.86 -23.77
CA SER A 74 6.37 2.35 -24.44
C SER A 74 6.06 1.90 -25.88
N LYS A 75 7.10 1.84 -26.74
CA LYS A 75 6.96 1.41 -28.14
C LYS A 75 6.47 -0.03 -28.31
N ASP A 76 6.73 -0.88 -27.33
CA ASP A 76 6.30 -2.28 -27.27
C ASP A 76 4.87 -2.48 -26.74
N GLY A 77 4.15 -1.39 -26.47
CA GLY A 77 2.76 -1.38 -26.02
C GLY A 77 2.58 -1.43 -24.50
N ARG A 78 3.64 -1.59 -23.71
CA ARG A 78 3.58 -1.49 -22.24
C ARG A 78 3.29 -0.06 -21.80
N ILE A 79 2.69 0.07 -20.62
CA ILE A 79 2.42 1.37 -20.00
C ILE A 79 3.14 1.43 -18.66
N LEU A 80 4.00 2.42 -18.50
CA LEU A 80 4.59 2.78 -17.22
C LEU A 80 3.69 3.84 -16.56
N ILE A 81 3.28 3.60 -15.33
CA ILE A 81 2.55 4.58 -14.53
C ILE A 81 3.24 4.76 -13.19
N ASN A 82 3.06 5.94 -12.59
CA ASN A 82 3.28 6.14 -11.18
C ASN A 82 1.91 6.32 -10.50
N LEU A 83 1.64 5.52 -9.49
CA LEU A 83 0.38 5.54 -8.74
C LEU A 83 0.62 6.17 -7.39
N THR A 84 0.00 7.32 -7.12
CA THR A 84 0.10 8.02 -5.84
C THR A 84 -1.09 7.66 -4.95
N GLY A 85 -0.84 7.09 -3.77
CA GLY A 85 -1.86 6.70 -2.80
C GLY A 85 -2.63 7.88 -2.24
N VAL A 86 -3.95 7.77 -2.24
CA VAL A 86 -4.82 8.87 -1.77
C VAL A 86 -5.68 8.49 -0.57
N SER A 87 -6.25 7.28 -0.54
CA SER A 87 -7.07 6.82 0.59
C SER A 87 -7.23 5.32 0.56
N ARG A 88 -7.40 4.71 1.71
CA ARG A 88 -7.86 3.32 1.81
C ARG A 88 -9.35 3.25 1.48
N PHE A 89 -9.79 2.08 1.08
CA PHE A 89 -11.19 1.78 0.82
C PHE A 89 -11.54 0.36 1.25
N LYS A 90 -12.83 0.15 1.48
CA LYS A 90 -13.42 -1.16 1.77
C LYS A 90 -14.29 -1.62 0.60
N ILE A 91 -14.02 -2.79 0.08
CA ILE A 91 -14.85 -3.42 -0.95
C ILE A 91 -16.20 -3.80 -0.33
N LEU A 92 -17.27 -3.36 -0.96
CA LEU A 92 -18.66 -3.72 -0.63
C LEU A 92 -19.16 -4.86 -1.52
N LYS A 93 -19.07 -4.69 -2.84
CA LYS A 93 -19.61 -5.63 -3.83
C LYS A 93 -18.88 -5.48 -5.16
N GLU A 94 -18.68 -6.59 -5.85
CA GLU A 94 -18.18 -6.61 -7.23
C GLU A 94 -19.27 -6.18 -8.20
N VAL A 95 -18.89 -5.40 -9.21
CA VAL A 95 -19.78 -4.95 -10.29
C VAL A 95 -19.74 -5.98 -11.42
N SER A 96 -20.90 -6.50 -11.81
CA SER A 96 -21.01 -7.34 -13.01
C SER A 96 -20.89 -6.46 -14.26
N ASN A 97 -19.89 -6.70 -15.09
CA ASN A 97 -19.67 -5.97 -16.33
C ASN A 97 -18.97 -6.88 -17.38
N ASN A 98 -18.82 -6.38 -18.60
CA ASN A 98 -18.19 -7.10 -19.73
C ASN A 98 -16.70 -6.70 -19.92
N LYS A 99 -16.07 -6.03 -18.94
CA LYS A 99 -14.68 -5.62 -19.02
C LYS A 99 -13.74 -6.77 -18.70
N LEU A 100 -12.52 -6.72 -19.20
CA LEU A 100 -11.48 -7.69 -18.88
C LEU A 100 -10.91 -7.52 -17.46
N TYR A 101 -11.20 -6.41 -16.80
CA TYR A 101 -10.77 -6.09 -15.44
C TYR A 101 -11.97 -5.94 -14.50
N ARG A 102 -11.73 -6.06 -13.22
CA ARG A 102 -12.76 -6.04 -12.17
C ARG A 102 -13.05 -4.62 -11.71
N GLU A 103 -14.31 -4.32 -11.43
CA GLU A 103 -14.76 -3.09 -10.79
C GLU A 103 -15.53 -3.44 -9.51
N PHE A 104 -15.43 -2.57 -8.51
CA PHE A 104 -16.09 -2.79 -7.22
C PHE A 104 -16.78 -1.52 -6.73
N HIS A 105 -17.94 -1.71 -6.10
CA HIS A 105 -18.50 -0.72 -5.18
C HIS A 105 -17.65 -0.68 -3.91
N VAL A 106 -17.26 0.50 -3.48
CA VAL A 106 -16.37 0.72 -2.34
C VAL A 106 -16.91 1.78 -1.39
N ASP A 107 -16.43 1.75 -0.14
CA ASP A 107 -16.70 2.73 0.90
C ASP A 107 -15.37 3.23 1.50
N TYR A 108 -15.32 4.50 1.89
CA TYR A 108 -14.13 5.17 2.43
C TYR A 108 -14.30 5.59 3.89
N LYS A 109 -15.50 5.43 4.48
CA LYS A 109 -15.88 6.00 5.79
C LYS A 109 -14.97 5.58 6.94
N ASP A 110 -14.47 4.35 6.92
CA ASP A 110 -13.58 3.86 7.97
C ASP A 110 -12.18 4.51 7.89
N PHE A 111 -11.89 5.30 6.84
CA PHE A 111 -10.56 5.83 6.51
C PHE A 111 -10.53 7.34 6.23
N ASP A 112 -11.46 8.09 6.78
CA ASP A 112 -11.52 9.55 6.62
C ASP A 112 -10.21 10.24 7.04
N GLN A 113 -9.48 9.65 7.99
CA GLN A 113 -8.18 10.15 8.46
C GLN A 113 -7.08 10.12 7.38
N ASP A 114 -7.22 9.31 6.33
CA ASP A 114 -6.24 9.28 5.22
C ASP A 114 -6.25 10.60 4.43
N ILE A 115 -7.37 11.33 4.48
CA ILE A 115 -7.62 12.58 3.74
C ILE A 115 -7.29 13.79 4.62
N GLU A 116 -7.61 13.71 5.91
CA GLU A 116 -7.42 14.79 6.85
C GLU A 116 -5.99 14.77 7.40
N SER A 117 -5.30 15.90 7.33
CA SER A 117 -3.92 16.06 7.85
C SER A 117 -3.85 16.11 9.39
N LEU A 118 -4.84 15.60 10.11
CA LEU A 118 -5.00 15.76 11.56
C LEU A 118 -4.03 14.94 12.41
N ASN A 119 -3.29 13.99 11.85
CA ASN A 119 -2.54 12.97 12.60
C ASN A 119 -1.01 13.16 12.64
N ASP A 120 -0.50 14.37 12.52
CA ASP A 120 0.94 14.65 12.67
C ASP A 120 1.47 14.45 14.11
N LYS A 121 0.58 14.17 15.08
CA LYS A 121 0.93 14.12 16.51
C LYS A 121 1.16 12.70 17.05
N VAL A 122 1.09 11.67 16.23
CA VAL A 122 1.35 10.30 16.68
C VAL A 122 2.83 10.15 17.01
N ASP A 123 3.14 9.72 18.22
CA ASP A 123 4.51 9.42 18.62
C ASP A 123 4.98 8.16 17.90
N SER A 124 6.00 8.29 17.08
CA SER A 124 6.64 7.21 16.32
C SER A 124 8.13 7.07 16.67
N GLY A 125 8.63 7.75 17.71
CA GLY A 125 10.05 7.76 18.07
C GLY A 125 10.62 6.36 18.29
N ASN A 126 9.94 5.55 19.10
CA ASN A 126 10.35 4.18 19.38
C ASN A 126 10.33 3.28 18.13
N LEU A 127 9.33 3.45 17.26
CA LEU A 127 9.28 2.77 15.96
C LEU A 127 10.51 3.12 15.09
N MET A 128 10.88 4.42 15.03
CA MET A 128 12.01 4.86 14.21
C MET A 128 13.35 4.32 14.72
N GLU A 129 13.53 4.24 16.04
CA GLU A 129 14.71 3.63 16.65
C GLU A 129 14.86 2.15 16.29
N LYS A 130 13.76 1.39 16.29
CA LYS A 130 13.75 -0.03 15.93
C LYS A 130 13.84 -0.29 14.42
N ALA A 131 13.28 0.59 13.61
CA ALA A 131 13.27 0.44 12.15
C ALA A 131 14.71 0.44 11.57
N LYS A 132 15.58 1.34 12.00
CA LYS A 132 16.95 1.43 11.47
C LYS A 132 17.75 0.12 11.61
N PRO A 133 17.86 -0.51 12.80
CA PRO A 133 18.55 -1.80 12.94
C PRO A 133 17.83 -2.94 12.21
N PHE A 134 16.50 -2.93 12.15
CA PHE A 134 15.72 -3.95 11.45
C PHE A 134 16.02 -3.95 9.93
N PHE A 135 15.95 -2.78 9.28
CA PHE A 135 16.28 -2.66 7.86
C PHE A 135 17.74 -3.02 7.56
N LYS A 136 18.68 -2.57 8.40
CA LYS A 136 20.11 -2.94 8.27
C LYS A 136 20.32 -4.44 8.34
N ARG A 137 19.70 -5.13 9.31
CA ARG A 137 19.79 -6.60 9.47
C ARG A 137 19.19 -7.35 8.30
N SER A 138 18.13 -6.82 7.72
CA SER A 138 17.46 -7.42 6.55
C SER A 138 18.18 -7.16 5.22
N GLY A 139 19.32 -6.47 5.24
CA GLY A 139 20.09 -6.15 4.04
C GLY A 139 19.45 -5.08 3.14
N LEU A 140 18.43 -4.38 3.64
CA LEU A 140 17.74 -3.32 2.90
C LEU A 140 18.39 -1.97 3.16
N LEU A 141 18.79 -1.31 2.07
CA LEU A 141 19.35 0.04 2.11
C LEU A 141 18.22 1.06 1.88
N LEU A 142 17.94 1.86 2.91
CA LEU A 142 17.05 3.01 2.82
C LEU A 142 17.90 4.28 2.91
N ASN A 143 17.61 5.26 2.03
CA ASN A 143 18.21 6.57 2.16
C ASN A 143 17.55 7.33 3.33
N TRP A 144 18.10 7.17 4.52
CA TRP A 144 17.57 7.77 5.75
C TRP A 144 17.51 9.30 5.69
N ASN A 145 18.45 9.96 4.97
CA ASN A 145 18.45 11.42 4.85
C ASN A 145 17.21 11.92 4.06
N GLU A 146 16.83 11.24 2.99
CA GLU A 146 15.61 11.57 2.25
C GLU A 146 14.35 11.14 3.02
N PHE A 147 14.41 10.01 3.70
CA PHE A 147 13.31 9.51 4.53
C PHE A 147 12.96 10.47 5.69
N GLU A 148 13.95 11.07 6.34
CA GLU A 148 13.73 12.02 7.44
C GLU A 148 13.02 13.31 7.00
N LYS A 149 13.04 13.64 5.71
CA LYS A 149 12.31 14.80 5.15
C LYS A 149 10.81 14.58 5.00
N LEU A 150 10.35 13.34 5.07
CA LEU A 150 8.94 12.97 4.96
C LEU A 150 8.18 13.41 6.22
N ASP A 151 6.88 13.71 6.06
CA ASP A 151 5.98 13.88 7.22
C ASP A 151 5.79 12.56 7.98
N ASN A 152 5.25 12.61 9.19
CA ASN A 152 5.12 11.44 10.05
C ASN A 152 4.24 10.34 9.43
N ILE A 153 3.14 10.71 8.79
CA ILE A 153 2.24 9.77 8.11
C ILE A 153 2.95 9.09 6.93
N GLN A 154 3.68 9.89 6.14
CA GLN A 154 4.48 9.38 5.02
C GLN A 154 5.57 8.41 5.50
N LYS A 155 6.26 8.73 6.60
CA LYS A 155 7.26 7.85 7.22
C LYS A 155 6.66 6.50 7.60
N ILE A 156 5.56 6.50 8.34
CA ILE A 156 4.90 5.29 8.82
C ILE A 156 4.39 4.44 7.64
N ASN A 157 3.72 5.07 6.67
CA ASN A 157 3.20 4.36 5.49
C ASN A 157 4.32 3.84 4.59
N THR A 158 5.42 4.58 4.42
CA THR A 158 6.59 4.13 3.66
C THR A 158 7.24 2.93 4.35
N LEU A 159 7.49 2.97 5.67
CA LEU A 159 8.02 1.83 6.41
C LEU A 159 7.10 0.61 6.29
N SER A 160 5.77 0.79 6.45
CA SER A 160 4.80 -0.29 6.28
C SER A 160 4.86 -0.94 4.91
N MET A 161 5.06 -0.15 3.86
CA MET A 161 5.13 -0.62 2.48
C MET A 161 6.41 -1.40 2.19
N ILE A 162 7.58 -0.88 2.60
CA ILE A 162 8.88 -1.41 2.21
C ILE A 162 9.48 -2.39 3.25
N ALA A 163 8.91 -2.49 4.45
CA ALA A 163 9.38 -3.42 5.47
C ALA A 163 9.45 -4.85 4.93
N PRO A 164 10.54 -5.60 5.22
CA PRO A 164 10.72 -6.99 4.81
C PRO A 164 9.94 -7.94 5.74
N ILE A 165 8.63 -7.79 5.74
CA ILE A 165 7.66 -8.56 6.51
C ILE A 165 6.70 -9.28 5.56
N THR A 166 5.92 -10.22 6.07
CA THR A 166 4.99 -11.00 5.25
C THR A 166 3.88 -10.15 4.64
N ASN A 167 3.25 -10.65 3.59
CA ASN A 167 2.13 -9.95 2.94
C ASN A 167 0.92 -9.85 3.87
N GLU A 168 0.71 -10.85 4.71
CA GLU A 168 -0.34 -10.90 5.72
C GLU A 168 -0.12 -9.82 6.80
N GLU A 169 1.12 -9.60 7.23
CA GLU A 169 1.48 -8.53 8.17
C GLU A 169 1.30 -7.14 7.53
N LYS A 170 1.72 -6.96 6.28
CA LYS A 170 1.46 -5.72 5.53
C LYS A 170 -0.03 -5.46 5.37
N GLN A 171 -0.83 -6.51 5.15
CA GLN A 171 -2.28 -6.37 5.05
C GLN A 171 -2.88 -5.92 6.40
N LYS A 172 -2.42 -6.47 7.52
CA LYS A 172 -2.83 -6.00 8.86
C LYS A 172 -2.54 -4.51 9.06
N LEU A 173 -1.37 -4.05 8.61
CA LEU A 173 -1.01 -2.62 8.66
C LEU A 173 -1.92 -1.76 7.77
N LEU A 174 -2.33 -2.28 6.60
CA LEU A 174 -3.28 -1.58 5.73
C LEU A 174 -4.68 -1.52 6.34
N GLU A 175 -5.09 -2.55 7.08
CA GLU A 175 -6.39 -2.66 7.75
C GLU A 175 -6.47 -1.87 9.07
N ALA A 176 -5.34 -1.48 9.65
CA ALA A 176 -5.31 -0.67 10.88
C ALA A 176 -6.03 0.67 10.66
N VAL A 177 -7.12 0.91 11.39
CA VAL A 177 -7.99 2.07 11.15
C VAL A 177 -7.28 3.37 11.51
N SER A 178 -6.62 3.44 12.66
CA SER A 178 -5.89 4.65 13.08
C SER A 178 -4.38 4.56 12.81
N LEU A 179 -3.73 5.72 12.78
CA LEU A 179 -2.28 5.80 12.62
C LEU A 179 -1.55 5.23 13.85
N GLU A 180 -2.09 5.46 15.06
CA GLU A 180 -1.59 4.91 16.32
C GLU A 180 -1.57 3.39 16.27
N SER A 181 -2.71 2.76 15.92
CA SER A 181 -2.81 1.31 15.80
C SER A 181 -1.85 0.73 14.77
N LYS A 182 -1.59 1.48 13.66
CA LYS A 182 -0.61 1.09 12.66
C LYS A 182 0.82 1.15 13.21
N VAL A 183 1.17 2.20 13.96
CA VAL A 183 2.48 2.34 14.61
C VAL A 183 2.72 1.21 15.60
N GLU A 184 1.77 0.94 16.51
CA GLU A 184 1.84 -0.13 17.50
C GLU A 184 2.00 -1.51 16.83
N THR A 185 1.22 -1.77 15.78
CA THR A 185 1.29 -3.02 15.03
C THR A 185 2.65 -3.19 14.34
N LEU A 186 3.13 -2.16 13.65
CA LEU A 186 4.43 -2.20 12.96
C LEU A 186 5.58 -2.34 13.94
N GLU A 187 5.53 -1.64 15.07
CA GLU A 187 6.52 -1.73 16.13
C GLU A 187 6.58 -3.12 16.73
N SER A 188 5.42 -3.74 17.01
CA SER A 188 5.32 -5.10 17.51
C SER A 188 5.93 -6.11 16.53
N ILE A 189 5.59 -6.00 15.24
CA ILE A 189 6.14 -6.85 14.18
C ILE A 189 7.68 -6.70 14.10
N ILE A 190 8.20 -5.49 14.04
CA ILE A 190 9.64 -5.24 13.96
C ILE A 190 10.36 -5.78 15.20
N SER A 191 9.78 -5.58 16.39
CA SER A 191 10.35 -6.11 17.63
C SER A 191 10.45 -7.63 17.61
N PHE A 192 9.42 -8.32 17.13
CA PHE A 192 9.42 -9.77 16.98
C PHE A 192 10.59 -10.25 16.08
N TYR A 193 10.74 -9.66 14.89
CA TYR A 193 11.84 -10.02 13.98
C TYR A 193 13.22 -9.68 14.54
N LEU A 194 13.36 -8.60 15.30
CA LEU A 194 14.63 -8.26 15.95
C LEU A 194 15.02 -9.25 17.05
N HIS A 195 14.04 -9.80 17.77
CA HIS A 195 14.25 -10.81 18.81
C HIS A 195 14.55 -12.19 18.24
N GLU A 196 13.81 -12.67 17.24
CA GLU A 196 14.05 -13.98 16.61
C GLU A 196 15.46 -14.10 16.03
N THR A 197 15.93 -13.06 15.33
CA THR A 197 17.29 -13.07 14.77
C THR A 197 18.39 -12.99 15.84
N GLY A 198 18.07 -12.50 17.05
CA GLY A 198 18.97 -12.51 18.20
C GLY A 198 19.19 -13.93 18.79
N LEU A 199 18.15 -14.76 18.80
CA LEU A 199 18.20 -16.14 19.30
C LEU A 199 18.98 -17.08 18.35
N ASN A 200 18.86 -16.89 17.04
CA ASN A 200 19.56 -17.71 16.05
C ASN A 200 21.09 -17.50 16.04
N ASN A 201 21.57 -16.34 16.50
CA ASN A 201 23.01 -16.07 16.62
C ASN A 201 23.64 -16.64 17.94
N GLN A 202 22.84 -17.06 18.90
CA GLN A 202 23.33 -17.67 20.15
C GLN A 202 23.39 -19.18 20.09
N THR A 203 22.80 -19.83 19.09
CA THR A 203 22.79 -21.30 18.94
C THR A 203 23.91 -21.84 18.04
N LEU A 204 24.83 -21.00 17.57
CA LEU A 204 25.97 -21.36 16.71
C LEU A 204 27.32 -21.07 17.38
N GLN A 205 27.40 -21.16 18.72
CA GLN A 205 28.66 -21.19 19.45
C GLN A 205 28.84 -22.53 20.17
#